data_1ff6860e5cbd4b74fd0d9431966354ba
#
_entry.id   1ff6860e5cbd4b74fd0d9431966354ba
#
_cell.length_a   1.000
_cell.length_b   1.000
_cell.length_c   1.000
_cell.angle_alpha   90.00
_cell.angle_beta   90.00
_cell.angle_gamma   90.00
#
_symmetry.space_group_name_H-M   'P 1'
#
loop_
_entity.id
_entity.type
_entity.pdbx_description
1 polymer ?
#
loop_
_entity_poly.entity_id
_entity_poly.type
_entity_poly.pdbx_seq_one_letter_code
_entity_poly.pdbx_strand_id
1 'polypeptide(L)'
;MKTVLAVFRPAGRAAVASLIIGLVFGITIFVTGRAVAQTATPKNRKSIYAVLEEAPEKAIEKKNPFAGDAEAVAAGGKLFEQHCSECHGKKAGGTMHGANLLREEVQQATPGTLFWVLTNGVVRRGMPVWSKLPEPERWQIITFLQSLRPQSLPPSMKTGTADPGGN
;
A
#
# COMPACT_ATOMS: atom_id res chain seq x y z
N MET A 1 51.74 37.28 73.22
CA MET A 1 51.16 37.58 71.88
C MET A 1 50.90 36.25 71.19
N LYS A 2 49.67 35.79 71.21
CA LYS A 2 49.27 34.50 70.55
C LYS A 2 48.17 34.84 69.50
N THR A 3 48.55 34.73 68.25
CA THR A 3 47.71 34.97 67.11
C THR A 3 46.88 33.71 66.84
N VAL A 4 45.55 33.83 66.93
CA VAL A 4 44.56 32.76 66.61
C VAL A 4 44.17 32.91 65.14
N LEU A 5 44.57 31.95 64.28
CA LEU A 5 44.08 31.86 62.93
C LEU A 5 42.66 31.18 62.96
N ALA A 6 41.67 31.89 62.56
CA ALA A 6 40.33 31.33 62.35
C ALA A 6 40.29 30.63 60.98
N VAL A 7 40.01 29.32 61.01
CA VAL A 7 39.84 28.51 59.80
C VAL A 7 38.38 28.68 59.36
N PHE A 8 38.21 29.35 58.22
CA PHE A 8 36.90 29.52 57.56
C PHE A 8 36.56 28.28 56.75
N ARG A 9 35.57 27.50 57.14
CA ARG A 9 35.07 26.35 56.38
C ARG A 9 33.97 26.82 55.44
N PRO A 10 34.08 26.64 54.13
CA PRO A 10 32.97 26.91 53.21
C PRO A 10 31.99 25.74 53.24
N ALA A 11 30.86 25.89 53.92
CA ALA A 11 29.69 25.03 53.78
C ALA A 11 28.85 25.62 52.65
N GLY A 12 28.64 24.87 51.59
CA GLY A 12 27.63 25.33 50.59
C GLY A 12 27.75 24.85 49.13
N ARG A 13 28.68 23.91 48.82
CA ARG A 13 28.80 23.48 47.43
C ARG A 13 28.22 22.08 47.07
N ALA A 14 27.76 21.35 48.06
CA ALA A 14 27.24 19.98 47.85
C ALA A 14 25.73 19.89 47.51
N ALA A 15 24.94 20.90 47.90
CA ALA A 15 23.48 20.84 47.74
C ALA A 15 23.00 21.18 46.33
N VAL A 16 23.75 21.98 45.56
CA VAL A 16 23.31 22.43 44.20
C VAL A 16 23.59 21.37 43.14
N ALA A 17 24.64 20.56 43.31
CA ALA A 17 25.00 19.50 42.36
C ALA A 17 23.98 18.35 42.32
N SER A 18 23.36 18.02 43.46
CA SER A 18 22.36 16.94 43.54
C SER A 18 21.03 17.30 42.86
N LEU A 19 20.64 18.57 42.86
CA LEU A 19 19.38 19.05 42.28
C LEU A 19 19.47 19.07 40.72
N ILE A 20 20.65 19.39 40.17
CA ILE A 20 20.87 19.43 38.72
C ILE A 20 20.90 18.00 38.16
N ILE A 21 21.50 17.04 38.84
CA ILE A 21 21.53 15.64 38.41
C ILE A 21 20.12 15.02 38.39
N GLY A 22 19.30 15.34 39.38
CA GLY A 22 17.91 14.88 39.44
C GLY A 22 17.04 15.44 38.29
N LEU A 23 17.27 16.70 37.92
CA LEU A 23 16.51 17.35 36.84
C LEU A 23 16.90 16.81 35.46
N VAL A 24 18.20 16.55 35.23
CA VAL A 24 18.66 15.98 33.94
C VAL A 24 18.22 14.53 33.78
N PHE A 25 18.22 13.74 34.86
CA PHE A 25 17.76 12.35 34.85
C PHE A 25 16.22 12.25 34.67
N GLY A 26 15.46 13.17 35.25
CA GLY A 26 13.99 13.23 35.09
C GLY A 26 13.57 13.59 33.67
N ILE A 27 14.30 14.49 33.00
CA ILE A 27 14.00 14.89 31.61
C ILE A 27 14.37 13.79 30.63
N THR A 28 15.46 13.04 30.83
CA THR A 28 15.85 11.93 29.95
C THR A 28 14.88 10.76 29.99
N ILE A 29 14.23 10.47 31.12
CA ILE A 29 13.25 9.39 31.21
C ILE A 29 11.93 9.80 30.53
N PHE A 30 11.59 11.09 30.47
CA PHE A 30 10.33 11.54 29.85
C PHE A 30 10.37 11.59 28.33
N VAL A 31 11.57 11.65 27.72
CA VAL A 31 11.70 11.71 26.23
C VAL A 31 11.74 10.31 25.59
N THR A 32 12.12 9.25 26.35
CA THR A 32 12.19 7.89 25.82
C THR A 32 10.88 7.10 25.91
N GLY A 33 9.84 7.66 26.53
CA GLY A 33 8.54 6.99 26.77
C GLY A 33 7.48 7.17 25.68
N ARG A 34 7.76 7.77 24.54
CA ARG A 34 6.86 7.68 23.36
C ARG A 34 7.15 6.39 22.62
N ALA A 35 6.74 5.27 23.22
CA ALA A 35 6.41 4.10 22.44
C ALA A 35 5.36 4.52 21.42
N VAL A 36 5.76 4.67 20.17
CA VAL A 36 4.82 4.72 19.05
C VAL A 36 4.07 3.40 19.13
N ALA A 37 2.87 3.44 19.67
CA ALA A 37 1.93 2.36 19.56
C ALA A 37 1.72 2.17 18.05
N GLN A 38 2.47 1.27 17.45
CA GLN A 38 2.15 0.71 16.15
C GLN A 38 0.82 0.03 16.38
N THR A 39 -0.26 0.72 15.96
CA THR A 39 -1.56 0.12 15.85
C THR A 39 -1.40 -1.02 14.86
N ALA A 40 -1.13 -2.21 15.38
CA ALA A 40 -1.20 -3.44 14.62
C ALA A 40 -2.65 -3.52 14.14
N THR A 41 -2.87 -3.14 12.89
CA THR A 41 -4.12 -3.36 12.18
C THR A 41 -4.44 -4.85 12.33
N PRO A 42 -5.62 -5.24 12.83
CA PRO A 42 -5.93 -6.65 13.05
C PRO A 42 -5.90 -7.39 11.70
N LYS A 43 -4.83 -8.13 11.46
CA LYS A 43 -4.53 -8.90 10.24
C LYS A 43 -5.42 -10.15 10.10
N ASN A 44 -6.65 -10.15 10.65
CA ASN A 44 -7.44 -11.40 10.68
C ASN A 44 -8.82 -11.35 10.02
N ARG A 45 -9.05 -10.42 9.10
CA ARG A 45 -10.11 -10.59 8.13
C ARG A 45 -9.45 -10.52 6.75
N LYS A 46 -9.17 -11.69 6.14
CA LYS A 46 -8.65 -11.71 4.76
C LYS A 46 -9.55 -10.82 3.91
N SER A 47 -9.03 -9.67 3.52
CA SER A 47 -9.70 -8.74 2.62
C SER A 47 -10.21 -9.49 1.40
N ILE A 48 -11.34 -9.07 0.83
CA ILE A 48 -11.81 -9.63 -0.45
C ILE A 48 -10.77 -9.43 -1.56
N TYR A 49 -9.85 -8.50 -1.38
CA TYR A 49 -8.74 -8.19 -2.30
C TYR A 49 -7.47 -9.00 -2.04
N ALA A 50 -7.42 -9.84 -1.00
CA ALA A 50 -6.24 -10.66 -0.71
C ALA A 50 -5.85 -11.61 -1.87
N VAL A 51 -6.78 -11.91 -2.77
CA VAL A 51 -6.52 -12.69 -3.98
C VAL A 51 -5.48 -12.01 -4.90
N LEU A 52 -5.34 -10.70 -4.85
CA LEU A 52 -4.33 -9.97 -5.63
C LEU A 52 -2.91 -10.33 -5.18
N GLU A 53 -2.72 -10.67 -3.91
CA GLU A 53 -1.44 -11.10 -3.33
C GLU A 53 -1.11 -12.56 -3.66
N GLU A 54 -2.10 -13.34 -4.14
CA GLU A 54 -1.95 -14.76 -4.49
C GLU A 54 -1.40 -14.95 -5.92
N ALA A 55 -1.28 -13.88 -6.71
CA ALA A 55 -0.77 -13.95 -8.08
C ALA A 55 0.72 -14.37 -8.07
N PRO A 56 1.09 -15.41 -8.85
CA PRO A 56 2.47 -15.85 -8.93
C PRO A 56 3.35 -14.79 -9.61
N GLU A 57 4.63 -14.72 -9.26
CA GLU A 57 5.58 -13.73 -9.75
C GLU A 57 5.58 -13.62 -11.29
N LYS A 58 5.61 -14.77 -11.98
CA LYS A 58 5.53 -14.84 -13.45
C LYS A 58 4.27 -14.18 -14.03
N ALA A 59 3.15 -14.17 -13.29
CA ALA A 59 1.94 -13.48 -13.72
C ALA A 59 2.05 -11.99 -13.47
N ILE A 60 2.61 -11.58 -12.33
CA ILE A 60 2.82 -10.18 -11.94
C ILE A 60 3.65 -9.43 -12.99
N GLU A 61 4.64 -10.08 -13.57
CA GLU A 61 5.55 -9.50 -14.57
C GLU A 61 4.93 -9.31 -15.97
N LYS A 62 3.79 -9.96 -16.24
CA LYS A 62 3.13 -9.84 -17.55
C LYS A 62 2.76 -8.39 -17.85
N LYS A 63 3.13 -7.94 -19.03
CA LYS A 63 2.79 -6.61 -19.55
C LYS A 63 1.48 -6.66 -20.31
N ASN A 64 0.70 -5.59 -20.20
CA ASN A 64 -0.50 -5.44 -21.01
C ASN A 64 -0.11 -4.95 -22.42
N PRO A 65 -0.38 -5.73 -23.49
CA PRO A 65 -0.03 -5.33 -24.84
C PRO A 65 -0.84 -4.13 -25.35
N PHE A 66 -1.97 -3.81 -24.71
CA PHE A 66 -2.86 -2.70 -25.06
C PHE A 66 -2.75 -1.52 -24.10
N ALA A 67 -1.65 -1.40 -23.35
CA ALA A 67 -1.49 -0.30 -22.40
C ALA A 67 -1.53 1.06 -23.10
N GLY A 68 -2.47 1.93 -22.72
CA GLY A 68 -2.64 3.27 -23.31
C GLY A 68 -3.41 3.30 -24.62
N ASP A 69 -3.89 2.16 -25.13
CA ASP A 69 -4.67 2.08 -26.36
C ASP A 69 -6.12 2.49 -26.08
N ALA A 70 -6.57 3.58 -26.71
CA ALA A 70 -7.92 4.12 -26.56
C ALA A 70 -9.00 3.20 -27.16
N GLU A 71 -8.70 2.50 -28.24
CA GLU A 71 -9.63 1.55 -28.87
C GLU A 71 -9.81 0.34 -27.96
N ALA A 72 -8.73 -0.14 -27.35
CA ALA A 72 -8.79 -1.21 -26.38
C ALA A 72 -9.55 -0.82 -25.11
N VAL A 73 -9.45 0.45 -24.66
CA VAL A 73 -10.30 0.97 -23.57
C VAL A 73 -11.78 0.90 -23.96
N ALA A 74 -12.15 1.35 -25.16
CA ALA A 74 -13.53 1.36 -25.62
C ALA A 74 -14.09 -0.06 -25.78
N ALA A 75 -13.30 -0.97 -26.36
CA ALA A 75 -13.67 -2.38 -26.53
C ALA A 75 -13.81 -3.07 -25.17
N GLY A 76 -12.83 -2.86 -24.27
CA GLY A 76 -12.84 -3.40 -22.91
C GLY A 76 -14.02 -2.92 -22.07
N GLY A 77 -14.45 -1.66 -22.27
CA GLY A 77 -15.65 -1.11 -21.64
C GLY A 77 -16.92 -1.86 -22.04
N LYS A 78 -17.06 -2.18 -23.33
CA LYS A 78 -18.20 -2.98 -23.84
C LYS A 78 -18.18 -4.40 -23.27
N LEU A 79 -17.00 -5.04 -23.26
CA LEU A 79 -16.84 -6.38 -22.70
C LEU A 79 -17.12 -6.39 -21.19
N PHE A 80 -16.67 -5.37 -20.47
CA PHE A 80 -16.97 -5.20 -19.05
C PHE A 80 -18.49 -5.07 -18.81
N GLU A 81 -19.18 -4.27 -19.60
CA GLU A 81 -20.64 -4.12 -19.50
C GLU A 81 -21.36 -5.45 -19.72
N GLN A 82 -20.92 -6.24 -20.69
CA GLN A 82 -21.55 -7.52 -21.05
C GLN A 82 -21.31 -8.62 -20.01
N HIS A 83 -20.11 -8.69 -19.43
CA HIS A 83 -19.68 -9.85 -18.65
C HIS A 83 -19.44 -9.58 -17.17
N CYS A 84 -19.25 -8.32 -16.78
CA CYS A 84 -18.75 -7.98 -15.44
C CYS A 84 -19.71 -7.07 -14.66
N SER A 85 -20.46 -6.21 -15.38
CA SER A 85 -21.23 -5.11 -14.79
C SER A 85 -22.35 -5.58 -13.87
N GLU A 86 -22.91 -6.76 -14.09
CA GLU A 86 -23.96 -7.34 -13.25
C GLU A 86 -23.48 -7.49 -11.79
N CYS A 87 -22.26 -8.00 -11.59
CA CYS A 87 -21.70 -8.17 -10.27
C CYS A 87 -20.94 -6.93 -9.79
N HIS A 88 -20.12 -6.32 -10.66
CA HIS A 88 -19.22 -5.23 -10.27
C HIS A 88 -19.83 -3.83 -10.40
N GLY A 89 -21.10 -3.75 -10.87
CA GLY A 89 -21.77 -2.48 -11.14
C GLY A 89 -21.30 -1.83 -12.45
N LYS A 90 -22.18 -1.10 -13.15
CA LYS A 90 -21.88 -0.45 -14.44
C LYS A 90 -20.67 0.50 -14.38
N LYS A 91 -20.41 1.09 -13.22
CA LYS A 91 -19.27 2.00 -12.97
C LYS A 91 -18.11 1.31 -12.25
N ALA A 92 -18.09 -0.02 -12.22
CA ALA A 92 -17.08 -0.82 -11.49
C ALA A 92 -16.97 -0.53 -9.98
N GLY A 93 -17.94 0.18 -9.39
CA GLY A 93 -17.95 0.57 -7.98
C GLY A 93 -18.34 -0.55 -7.01
N GLY A 94 -18.59 -1.76 -7.53
CA GLY A 94 -19.05 -2.90 -6.75
C GLY A 94 -20.55 -2.92 -6.50
N THR A 95 -21.05 -4.06 -6.05
CA THR A 95 -22.43 -4.30 -5.61
C THR A 95 -22.39 -5.23 -4.38
N MET A 96 -23.55 -5.74 -3.96
CA MET A 96 -23.59 -6.80 -2.94
C MET A 96 -23.00 -8.13 -3.44
N HIS A 97 -22.89 -8.32 -4.75
CA HIS A 97 -22.44 -9.57 -5.38
C HIS A 97 -21.02 -9.53 -5.91
N GLY A 98 -20.44 -8.33 -6.05
CA GLY A 98 -19.09 -8.17 -6.61
C GLY A 98 -18.30 -7.04 -5.98
N ALA A 99 -16.99 -7.22 -5.92
CA ALA A 99 -16.05 -6.28 -5.35
C ALA A 99 -16.06 -4.92 -6.07
N ASN A 100 -15.79 -3.86 -5.32
CA ASN A 100 -15.51 -2.54 -5.87
C ASN A 100 -14.14 -2.54 -6.55
N LEU A 101 -14.12 -2.39 -7.88
CA LEU A 101 -12.89 -2.41 -8.67
C LEU A 101 -12.19 -1.04 -8.72
N LEU A 102 -12.81 0.02 -8.17
CA LEU A 102 -12.19 1.33 -8.04
C LEU A 102 -11.35 1.46 -6.74
N ARG A 103 -11.34 0.41 -5.92
CA ARG A 103 -10.52 0.39 -4.71
C ARG A 103 -9.04 0.46 -5.05
N GLU A 104 -8.30 1.12 -4.18
CA GLU A 104 -6.87 1.36 -4.33
C GLU A 104 -6.09 0.06 -4.57
N GLU A 105 -6.42 -1.01 -3.85
CA GLU A 105 -5.79 -2.31 -3.96
C GLU A 105 -5.88 -2.87 -5.40
N VAL A 106 -7.03 -2.67 -6.08
CA VAL A 106 -7.24 -3.09 -7.47
C VAL A 106 -6.54 -2.14 -8.42
N GLN A 107 -6.68 -0.84 -8.19
CA GLN A 107 -6.13 0.20 -9.07
C GLN A 107 -4.60 0.25 -9.04
N GLN A 108 -3.96 -0.16 -7.95
CA GLN A 108 -2.49 -0.28 -7.84
C GLN A 108 -1.96 -1.64 -8.28
N ALA A 109 -2.82 -2.64 -8.45
CA ALA A 109 -2.38 -3.96 -8.91
C ALA A 109 -1.74 -3.89 -10.30
N THR A 110 -0.74 -4.76 -10.54
CA THR A 110 -0.11 -4.82 -11.86
C THR A 110 -1.09 -5.36 -12.90
N PRO A 111 -0.94 -4.98 -14.18
CA PRO A 111 -1.77 -5.54 -15.25
C PRO A 111 -1.80 -7.06 -15.24
N GLY A 112 -0.63 -7.67 -15.03
CA GLY A 112 -0.49 -9.13 -14.99
C GLY A 112 -1.21 -9.78 -13.81
N THR A 113 -1.22 -9.14 -12.63
CA THR A 113 -2.02 -9.58 -11.47
C THR A 113 -3.51 -9.59 -11.80
N LEU A 114 -4.01 -8.48 -12.37
CA LEU A 114 -5.42 -8.38 -12.76
C LEU A 114 -5.79 -9.41 -13.82
N PHE A 115 -4.91 -9.61 -14.81
CA PHE A 115 -5.09 -10.63 -15.83
C PHE A 115 -5.14 -12.04 -15.25
N TRP A 116 -4.28 -12.34 -14.28
CA TRP A 116 -4.27 -13.63 -13.59
C TRP A 116 -5.57 -13.85 -12.81
N VAL A 117 -6.04 -12.86 -12.05
CA VAL A 117 -7.30 -12.94 -11.31
C VAL A 117 -8.47 -13.14 -12.27
N LEU A 118 -8.54 -12.37 -13.36
CA LEU A 118 -9.59 -12.51 -14.37
C LEU A 118 -9.56 -13.91 -15.00
N THR A 119 -8.38 -14.40 -15.34
CA THR A 119 -8.23 -15.72 -15.98
C THR A 119 -8.69 -16.86 -15.08
N ASN A 120 -8.32 -16.82 -13.78
CA ASN A 120 -8.56 -17.91 -12.84
C ASN A 120 -9.86 -17.75 -12.04
N GLY A 121 -10.45 -16.54 -12.05
CA GLY A 121 -11.61 -16.22 -11.24
C GLY A 121 -11.30 -16.22 -9.74
N VAL A 122 -12.31 -15.98 -8.93
CA VAL A 122 -12.30 -16.08 -7.47
C VAL A 122 -13.50 -16.94 -7.07
N VAL A 123 -13.49 -18.19 -7.49
CA VAL A 123 -14.65 -19.10 -7.46
C VAL A 123 -15.25 -19.22 -6.06
N ARG A 124 -14.41 -19.27 -5.02
CA ARG A 124 -14.88 -19.33 -3.62
C ARG A 124 -15.66 -18.08 -3.18
N ARG A 125 -15.58 -16.99 -3.94
CA ARG A 125 -16.29 -15.73 -3.71
C ARG A 125 -17.29 -15.39 -4.81
N GLY A 126 -17.61 -16.36 -5.67
CA GLY A 126 -18.62 -16.23 -6.73
C GLY A 126 -18.13 -15.65 -8.05
N MET A 127 -16.86 -15.21 -8.18
CA MET A 127 -16.33 -14.76 -9.47
C MET A 127 -15.93 -15.95 -10.33
N PRO A 128 -16.54 -16.14 -11.50
CA PRO A 128 -16.25 -17.26 -12.38
C PRO A 128 -14.87 -17.13 -13.05
N VAL A 129 -14.43 -18.26 -13.61
CA VAL A 129 -13.22 -18.34 -14.43
C VAL A 129 -13.50 -17.79 -15.82
N TRP A 130 -12.67 -16.85 -16.28
CA TRP A 130 -12.82 -16.19 -17.59
C TRP A 130 -11.79 -16.63 -18.63
N SER A 131 -11.12 -17.77 -18.42
CA SER A 131 -10.13 -18.32 -19.36
C SER A 131 -10.70 -18.66 -20.75
N LYS A 132 -12.03 -18.81 -20.85
CA LYS A 132 -12.72 -19.03 -22.13
C LYS A 132 -12.84 -17.78 -23.01
N LEU A 133 -12.78 -16.57 -22.41
CA LEU A 133 -12.65 -15.36 -23.19
C LEU A 133 -11.30 -15.35 -23.90
N PRO A 134 -11.22 -14.95 -25.17
CA PRO A 134 -9.97 -14.76 -25.87
C PRO A 134 -8.97 -13.90 -25.07
N GLU A 135 -7.70 -14.22 -25.15
CA GLU A 135 -6.67 -13.48 -24.41
C GLU A 135 -6.68 -11.97 -24.71
N PRO A 136 -6.82 -11.53 -25.99
CA PRO A 136 -6.93 -10.09 -26.28
C PRO A 136 -8.11 -9.41 -25.59
N GLU A 137 -9.26 -10.06 -25.52
CA GLU A 137 -10.46 -9.50 -24.86
C GLU A 137 -10.25 -9.34 -23.37
N ARG A 138 -9.60 -10.31 -22.72
CA ARG A 138 -9.23 -10.20 -21.31
C ARG A 138 -8.29 -9.02 -21.06
N TRP A 139 -7.31 -8.81 -21.95
CA TRP A 139 -6.42 -7.65 -21.85
C TRP A 139 -7.13 -6.32 -22.10
N GLN A 140 -8.08 -6.27 -23.03
CA GLN A 140 -8.91 -5.08 -23.25
C GLN A 140 -9.75 -4.73 -22.00
N ILE A 141 -10.33 -5.73 -21.33
CA ILE A 141 -11.02 -5.51 -20.04
C ILE A 141 -10.05 -4.91 -19.01
N ILE A 142 -8.82 -5.43 -18.90
CA ILE A 142 -7.81 -4.89 -17.98
C ILE A 142 -7.42 -3.46 -18.37
N THR A 143 -7.29 -3.15 -19.66
CA THR A 143 -7.01 -1.79 -20.15
C THR A 143 -8.12 -0.82 -19.73
N PHE A 144 -9.38 -1.22 -19.89
CA PHE A 144 -10.53 -0.44 -19.43
C PHE A 144 -10.48 -0.23 -17.91
N LEU A 145 -10.26 -1.26 -17.10
CA LEU A 145 -10.20 -1.13 -15.64
C LEU A 145 -9.06 -0.18 -15.21
N GLN A 146 -7.93 -0.22 -15.89
CA GLN A 146 -6.81 0.68 -15.61
C GLN A 146 -7.10 2.13 -16.02
N SER A 147 -7.94 2.35 -17.04
CA SER A 147 -8.36 3.70 -17.44
C SER A 147 -9.29 4.37 -16.40
N LEU A 148 -9.92 3.59 -15.53
CA LEU A 148 -10.75 4.09 -14.44
C LEU A 148 -9.94 4.61 -13.24
N ARG A 149 -8.62 4.48 -13.28
CA ARG A 149 -7.73 4.96 -12.21
C ARG A 149 -7.85 6.47 -12.08
N PRO A 150 -8.09 7.00 -10.86
CA PRO A 150 -7.99 8.43 -10.63
C PRO A 150 -6.60 8.93 -11.04
N GLN A 151 -6.55 10.01 -11.80
CA GLN A 151 -5.29 10.58 -12.32
C GLN A 151 -4.32 11.06 -11.21
N SER A 152 -4.81 11.17 -9.98
CA SER A 152 -4.02 11.52 -8.80
C SER A 152 -3.17 10.37 -8.23
N LEU A 153 -3.41 9.11 -8.66
CA LEU A 153 -2.58 7.99 -8.23
C LEU A 153 -1.42 7.82 -9.20
N PRO A 154 -0.16 7.95 -8.74
CA PRO A 154 0.99 7.67 -9.59
C PRO A 154 0.91 6.21 -10.07
N PRO A 155 1.35 5.92 -11.29
CA PRO A 155 1.55 4.53 -11.72
C PRO A 155 2.47 3.88 -10.70
N SER A 156 2.14 2.67 -10.24
CA SER A 156 2.98 1.93 -9.29
C SER A 156 4.41 1.93 -9.86
N MET A 157 5.30 2.70 -9.24
CA MET A 157 6.72 2.67 -9.57
C MET A 157 7.23 1.28 -9.20
N LYS A 158 7.26 0.38 -10.18
CA LYS A 158 8.25 -0.67 -10.10
C LYS A 158 9.59 0.04 -10.29
N THR A 159 10.39 0.06 -9.25
CA THR A 159 11.81 0.35 -9.28
C THR A 159 12.49 -0.63 -10.25
N GLY A 160 12.40 -0.32 -11.53
CA GLY A 160 13.35 -0.80 -12.52
C GLY A 160 14.39 0.29 -12.59
N THR A 161 15.53 0.08 -11.98
CA THR A 161 16.75 0.84 -12.22
C THR A 161 16.94 1.00 -13.73
N ALA A 162 16.54 2.15 -14.27
CA ALA A 162 17.08 2.57 -15.55
C ALA A 162 18.54 2.95 -15.26
N ASP A 163 19.43 2.11 -15.73
CA ASP A 163 20.86 2.38 -15.84
C ASP A 163 21.07 3.62 -16.74
N PRO A 164 21.61 4.74 -16.25
CA PRO A 164 22.03 5.84 -17.08
C PRO A 164 23.48 5.62 -17.47
N GLY A 165 23.72 4.65 -18.36
CA GLY A 165 25.05 4.37 -18.86
C GLY A 165 25.05 4.10 -20.35
N GLY A 166 25.36 5.13 -21.11
CA GLY A 166 25.57 4.99 -22.56
C GLY A 166 25.97 6.30 -23.17
N ASN A 167 27.24 6.57 -23.12
CA ASN A 167 28.03 7.57 -23.85
C ASN A 167 27.72 7.60 -25.36
#